data_315b680f8270cb674b1435181fb0b556
#
_entry.id   315b680f8270cb674b1435181fb0b556
#
_cell.length_a   1.000
_cell.length_b   1.000
_cell.length_c   1.000
_cell.angle_alpha   90.00
_cell.angle_beta   90.00
_cell.angle_gamma   90.00
#
_symmetry.space_group_name_H-M   'P 1'
#
loop_
_entity.id
_entity.type
_entity.pdbx_description
1 polymer ?
#
loop_
_entity_poly.entity_id
_entity_poly.type
_entity_poly.pdbx_seq_one_letter_code
_entity_poly.pdbx_strand_id
1 'polypeptide(L)'
;VRDVYFVALVKFKKKQTKGIVAENLARVDADTKEGIQWHGIYWTLGRYDAVAVFEAPSEKIAMKMAIRRGDNMNIETMVAVPVEEARKLVE
;
A
#
# COMPACT_ATOMS: atom_id res chain seq x y z
N VAL A 1 5.67 -3.51 -20.24
CA VAL A 1 5.25 -2.49 -19.27
C VAL A 1 5.74 -2.90 -17.90
N ARG A 2 6.47 -2.02 -17.25
CA ARG A 2 6.97 -2.27 -15.89
C ARG A 2 5.91 -1.93 -14.86
N ASP A 3 5.85 -2.74 -13.81
CA ASP A 3 5.07 -2.41 -12.64
C ASP A 3 5.69 -1.21 -11.95
N VAL A 4 4.84 -0.43 -11.28
CA VAL A 4 5.24 0.75 -10.54
C VAL A 4 5.30 0.40 -9.06
N TYR A 5 6.38 0.81 -8.39
CA TYR A 5 6.52 0.67 -6.94
C TYR A 5 5.79 1.79 -6.23
N PHE A 6 5.17 1.43 -5.12
CA PHE A 6 4.46 2.38 -4.26
C PHE A 6 4.80 2.12 -2.80
N VAL A 7 4.78 3.19 -2.02
CA VAL A 7 4.81 3.13 -0.56
C VAL A 7 3.53 3.78 -0.06
N ALA A 8 2.78 3.07 0.76
CA ALA A 8 1.56 3.58 1.37
C ALA A 8 1.78 3.80 2.86
N LEU A 9 1.48 5.01 3.32
CA LEU A 9 1.49 5.37 4.74
C LEU A 9 0.05 5.42 5.21
N VAL A 10 -0.28 4.64 6.21
CA VAL A 10 -1.67 4.38 6.60
C VAL A 10 -1.93 4.91 8.01
N LYS A 11 -3.07 5.59 8.14
CA LYS A 11 -3.61 5.99 9.44
C LYS A 11 -5.00 5.40 9.57
N PHE A 12 -5.23 4.63 10.64
CA PHE A 12 -6.53 4.02 10.87
C PHE A 12 -7.54 5.05 11.34
N LYS A 13 -8.73 5.03 10.78
CA LYS A 13 -9.84 5.89 11.21
C LYS A 13 -10.62 5.28 12.37
N LYS A 14 -10.49 3.97 12.57
CA LYS A 14 -11.23 3.21 13.56
C LYS A 14 -10.27 2.38 14.40
N LYS A 15 -10.68 2.08 15.63
CA LYS A 15 -9.97 1.12 16.46
C LYS A 15 -9.94 -0.22 15.73
N GLN A 16 -8.76 -0.81 15.63
CA GLN A 16 -8.60 -2.11 14.99
C GLN A 16 -9.14 -3.21 15.89
N THR A 17 -10.02 -4.03 15.34
CA THR A 17 -10.58 -5.20 16.00
C THR A 17 -10.22 -6.44 15.19
N LYS A 18 -10.39 -7.61 15.80
CA LYS A 18 -10.15 -8.88 15.12
C LYS A 18 -10.93 -8.98 13.80
N GLY A 19 -12.19 -8.55 13.79
CA GLY A 19 -13.03 -8.56 12.61
C GLY A 19 -12.55 -7.61 11.52
N ILE A 20 -12.15 -6.40 11.88
CA ILE A 20 -11.64 -5.41 10.94
C ILE A 20 -10.31 -5.88 10.33
N VAL A 21 -9.44 -6.46 11.12
CA VAL A 21 -8.17 -6.99 10.62
C VAL A 21 -8.41 -8.12 9.62
N ALA A 22 -9.34 -9.04 9.93
CA ALA A 22 -9.70 -10.13 9.01
C ALA A 22 -10.25 -9.59 7.69
N GLU A 23 -11.09 -8.56 7.75
CA GLU A 23 -11.64 -7.88 6.58
C GLU A 23 -10.53 -7.23 5.74
N ASN A 24 -9.57 -6.57 6.38
CA ASN A 24 -8.44 -5.95 5.70
C ASN A 24 -7.56 -6.99 5.01
N LEU A 25 -7.33 -8.13 5.63
CA LEU A 25 -6.56 -9.22 5.02
C LEU A 25 -7.27 -9.81 3.81
N ALA A 26 -8.61 -9.89 3.85
CA ALA A 26 -9.40 -10.32 2.69
C ALA A 26 -9.26 -9.33 1.53
N ARG A 27 -9.18 -8.03 1.81
CA ARG A 27 -8.95 -7.01 0.79
C ARG A 27 -7.55 -7.14 0.18
N VAL A 28 -6.55 -7.49 0.97
CA VAL A 28 -5.20 -7.75 0.48
C VAL A 28 -5.21 -8.89 -0.54
N ASP A 29 -5.93 -9.95 -0.25
CA ASP A 29 -6.08 -11.08 -1.17
C ASP A 29 -6.76 -10.66 -2.48
N ALA A 30 -7.80 -9.84 -2.39
CA ALA A 30 -8.49 -9.32 -3.57
C ALA A 30 -7.58 -8.45 -4.43
N ASP A 31 -6.76 -7.60 -3.80
CA ASP A 31 -5.80 -6.75 -4.51
C ASP A 31 -4.74 -7.57 -5.21
N THR A 32 -4.28 -8.65 -4.58
CA THR A 32 -3.32 -9.57 -5.19
C THR A 32 -3.85 -10.15 -6.49
N LYS A 33 -5.14 -10.48 -6.52
CA LYS A 33 -5.80 -10.99 -7.73
C LYS A 33 -5.88 -9.95 -8.84
N GLU A 34 -5.80 -8.68 -8.51
CA GLU A 34 -5.78 -7.58 -9.49
C GLU A 34 -4.37 -7.21 -9.94
N GLY A 35 -3.36 -7.92 -9.48
CA GLY A 35 -1.98 -7.75 -9.92
C GLY A 35 -1.07 -7.02 -8.95
N ILE A 36 -1.56 -6.69 -7.75
CA ILE A 36 -0.72 -6.10 -6.72
C ILE A 36 0.26 -7.16 -6.21
N GLN A 37 1.54 -6.78 -6.14
CA GLN A 37 2.59 -7.61 -5.56
C GLN A 37 3.04 -6.95 -4.26
N TRP A 38 2.75 -7.58 -3.13
CA TRP A 38 3.09 -7.04 -1.82
C TRP A 38 4.52 -7.40 -1.45
N HIS A 39 5.34 -6.40 -1.13
CA HIS A 39 6.70 -6.61 -0.63
C HIS A 39 6.76 -6.60 0.89
N GLY A 40 5.82 -5.92 1.52
CA GLY A 40 5.72 -5.90 2.96
C GLY A 40 4.55 -5.06 3.42
N ILE A 41 3.92 -5.50 4.51
CA ILE A 41 2.87 -4.76 5.19
C ILE A 41 3.23 -4.81 6.66
N TYR A 42 3.41 -3.65 7.28
CA TYR A 42 3.88 -3.56 8.66
C TYR A 42 3.00 -2.60 9.45
N TRP A 43 2.68 -2.97 10.68
CA TRP A 43 2.11 -2.03 11.62
C TRP A 43 3.25 -1.31 12.30
N THR A 44 3.11 -0.02 12.49
CA THR A 44 4.17 0.84 12.99
C THR A 44 3.72 1.62 14.22
N LEU A 45 4.70 2.12 14.97
CA LEU A 45 4.48 3.08 16.04
C LEU A 45 4.81 4.47 15.53
N GLY A 46 4.21 5.48 16.15
CA GLY A 46 4.48 6.87 15.81
C GLY A 46 3.35 7.48 15.00
N ARG A 47 3.72 8.35 14.06
CA ARG A 47 2.75 9.15 13.32
C ARG A 47 1.79 8.34 12.46
N TYR A 48 2.30 7.28 11.84
CA TYR A 48 1.49 6.40 11.00
C TYR A 48 1.28 5.06 11.68
N ASP A 49 0.15 4.45 11.41
CA ASP A 49 -0.23 3.19 12.05
C ASP A 49 0.26 1.97 11.27
N ALA A 50 0.45 2.13 9.97
CA ALA A 50 0.95 1.06 9.13
C ALA A 50 1.69 1.61 7.92
N VAL A 51 2.57 0.78 7.36
CA VAL A 51 3.26 1.07 6.10
C VAL A 51 3.20 -0.17 5.22
N ALA A 52 2.99 0.04 3.93
CA ALA A 52 3.01 -1.05 2.96
C ALA A 52 3.89 -0.67 1.78
N VAL A 53 4.63 -1.64 1.27
CA VAL A 53 5.43 -1.51 0.06
C VAL A 53 4.92 -2.52 -0.94
N PHE A 54 4.57 -2.07 -2.14
CA PHE A 54 3.98 -2.94 -3.14
C PHE A 54 4.28 -2.45 -4.55
N GLU A 55 4.08 -3.34 -5.50
CA GLU A 55 4.09 -3.02 -6.93
C GLU A 55 2.69 -3.17 -7.48
N ALA A 56 2.32 -2.29 -8.40
CA ALA A 56 1.05 -2.35 -9.10
C ALA A 56 1.28 -2.19 -10.60
N PRO A 57 0.42 -2.79 -11.44
CA PRO A 57 0.54 -2.65 -12.90
C PRO A 57 0.40 -1.20 -13.38
N SER A 58 -0.31 -0.36 -12.63
CA SER A 58 -0.51 1.05 -12.98
C SER A 58 -0.92 1.86 -11.77
N GLU A 59 -0.83 3.18 -11.89
CA GLU A 59 -1.31 4.10 -10.85
C GLU A 59 -2.82 3.94 -10.64
N LYS A 60 -3.57 3.60 -11.67
CA LYS A 60 -5.02 3.41 -11.56
C LYS A 60 -5.38 2.25 -10.64
N ILE A 61 -4.63 1.16 -10.71
CA ILE A 61 -4.85 0.01 -9.84
C ILE A 61 -4.51 0.39 -8.39
N ALA A 62 -3.41 1.09 -8.17
CA ALA A 62 -3.03 1.58 -6.85
C ALA A 62 -4.07 2.54 -6.28
N MET A 63 -4.59 3.44 -7.09
CA MET A 63 -5.63 4.39 -6.68
C MET A 63 -6.93 3.67 -6.31
N LYS A 64 -7.34 2.71 -7.10
CA LYS A 64 -8.52 1.88 -6.84
C LYS A 64 -8.40 1.16 -5.50
N MET A 65 -7.23 0.62 -5.21
CA MET A 65 -6.94 -0.03 -3.94
C MET A 65 -7.09 0.95 -2.77
N ALA A 66 -6.54 2.16 -2.90
CA ALA A 66 -6.63 3.18 -1.85
C ALA A 66 -8.08 3.64 -1.63
N ILE A 67 -8.83 3.84 -2.71
CA ILE A 67 -10.24 4.25 -2.63
C ILE A 67 -11.07 3.22 -1.86
N ARG A 68 -10.86 1.94 -2.11
CA ARG A 68 -11.58 0.86 -1.42
C ARG A 68 -11.40 0.91 0.09
N ARG A 69 -10.26 1.41 0.56
CA ARG A 69 -9.93 1.46 1.98
C ARG A 69 -10.32 2.77 2.66
N GLY A 70 -10.90 3.69 1.91
CA GLY A 70 -11.23 5.02 2.41
C GLY A 70 -12.27 5.03 3.52
N ASP A 71 -13.03 3.94 3.69
CA ASP A 71 -14.03 3.81 4.75
C ASP A 71 -13.41 3.69 6.15
N ASN A 72 -12.23 3.07 6.28
CA ASN A 72 -11.61 2.86 7.58
C ASN A 72 -10.13 3.27 7.66
N MET A 73 -9.58 3.84 6.61
CA MET A 73 -8.18 4.26 6.58
C MET A 73 -7.99 5.57 5.84
N ASN A 74 -7.06 6.38 6.33
CA ASN A 74 -6.47 7.49 5.56
C ASN A 74 -5.13 6.98 5.03
N ILE A 75 -4.93 7.03 3.74
CA ILE A 75 -3.74 6.51 3.10
C ILE A 75 -3.04 7.57 2.26
N GLU A 76 -1.75 7.74 2.50
CA GLU A 76 -0.88 8.53 1.63
C GLU A 76 -0.09 7.53 0.78
N THR A 77 -0.36 7.49 -0.50
CA THR A 77 0.31 6.57 -1.42
C THR A 77 1.30 7.36 -2.28
N MET A 78 2.54 6.94 -2.26
CA MET A 78 3.63 7.59 -2.98
C MET A 78 4.21 6.65 -4.01
N VAL A 79 4.50 7.17 -5.21
CA VAL A 79 5.31 6.43 -6.18
C VAL A 79 6.73 6.34 -5.62
N ALA A 80 7.30 5.16 -5.68
CA ALA A 80 8.64 4.92 -5.17
C ALA A 80 9.53 4.35 -6.26
N VAL A 81 10.81 4.68 -6.19
CA VAL A 81 11.83 4.12 -7.08
C VAL A 81 12.86 3.43 -6.19
N PRO A 82 13.13 2.13 -6.40
CA PRO A 82 14.17 1.46 -5.62
C PRO A 82 15.49 2.21 -5.73
N VAL A 83 16.23 2.28 -4.62
CA VAL A 83 17.45 3.08 -4.57
C VAL A 83 18.49 2.65 -5.61
N GLU A 84 18.50 1.37 -5.97
CA GLU A 84 19.40 0.87 -7.00
C GLU A 84 19.12 1.47 -8.39
N GLU A 85 17.86 1.80 -8.65
CA GLU A 85 17.49 2.51 -9.88
C GLU A 85 17.64 4.02 -9.71
N ALA A 86 17.26 4.53 -8.55
CA ALA A 86 17.31 5.97 -8.26
C ALA A 86 18.75 6.52 -8.32
N ARG A 87 19.75 5.75 -7.85
CA ARG A 87 21.15 6.18 -7.89
C ARG A 87 21.65 6.48 -9.31
N LYS A 88 21.08 5.83 -10.30
CA LYS A 88 21.45 6.06 -11.70
C LYS A 88 21.01 7.43 -12.22
N LEU A 89 20.05 8.05 -11.54
CA LEU A 89 19.55 9.36 -11.94
C LEU A 89 20.52 10.51 -11.60
N VAL A 90 21.49 10.24 -10.75
CA VAL A 90 22.49 11.23 -10.32
C VAL A 90 23.89 10.92 -10.85
N GLU A 91 24.01 9.98 -11.74
CA GLU A 91 25.28 9.64 -12.40
C GLU A 91 25.54 10.57 -13.58
#